data_5c7440b9d2f3ad7e0dcb4a51c5741266
#
_entry.id   5c7440b9d2f3ad7e0dcb4a51c5741266
#
_cell.length_a   1.000
_cell.length_b   1.000
_cell.length_c   1.000
_cell.angle_alpha   90.00
_cell.angle_beta   90.00
_cell.angle_gamma   90.00
#
_symmetry.space_group_name_H-M   'P 1'
#
loop_
_entity.id
_entity.type
_entity.pdbx_description
1 polymer ?
#
loop_
_entity_poly.entity_id
_entity_poly.type
_entity_poly.pdbx_seq_one_letter_code
_entity_poly.pdbx_strand_id
1 'polypeptide(L)'
;LVGSEMCIRDSCPAFGHLFSLLNSGVIGEIVEVNASVTTLTDENSAKLDSKYFGGSMSENACFPLLPIFKFLGTKFRNINFYSKMKNDVDMFTKAVFRYDHAVVSFQVGLGVKTEGSLTIAGTKGYVYVPAPWWKTDYFEVRYEDQNYNKKYFYPYVGEGLRYEIKDFVVAILTDGYYFSKVSKEENLMMAEVQEIYILGKNVYKL
;
A
#
# COMPACT_ATOMS: atom_id res chain seq x y z
N LEU A 1 -7.40 15.54 -0.44
CA LEU A 1 -8.08 14.57 0.45
C LEU A 1 -7.52 13.15 0.35
N VAL A 2 -6.72 12.84 -0.69
CA VAL A 2 -6.04 11.53 -0.82
C VAL A 2 -5.05 11.26 0.33
N GLY A 3 -4.53 12.30 0.98
CA GLY A 3 -3.60 12.17 2.09
C GLY A 3 -4.21 11.69 3.41
N SER A 4 -5.51 11.92 3.68
CA SER A 4 -6.11 11.62 4.98
C SER A 4 -6.35 10.12 5.19
N GLU A 5 -6.82 9.41 4.18
CA GLU A 5 -7.04 7.95 4.28
C GLU A 5 -5.74 7.14 4.40
N MET A 6 -4.63 7.68 3.91
CA MET A 6 -3.30 7.06 4.07
C MET A 6 -2.78 7.16 5.50
N CYS A 7 -3.02 8.29 6.16
CA CYS A 7 -2.60 8.50 7.54
C CYS A 7 -3.34 7.58 8.52
N ILE A 8 -4.60 7.24 8.27
CA ILE A 8 -5.37 6.29 9.10
C ILE A 8 -4.63 4.97 9.23
N ARG A 9 -4.18 4.41 8.12
CA ARG A 9 -3.49 3.12 8.09
C ARG A 9 -2.16 3.13 8.82
N ASP A 10 -1.31 4.14 8.57
CA ASP A 10 -0.02 4.28 9.24
C ASP A 10 -0.16 4.51 10.74
N SER A 11 -1.28 5.09 11.15
CA SER A 11 -1.61 5.30 12.55
C SER A 11 -2.18 4.07 13.24
N CYS A 12 -2.57 3.01 12.48
CA CYS A 12 -3.05 1.76 13.06
C CYS A 12 -1.94 1.01 13.80
N PRO A 13 -2.20 0.53 15.03
CA PRO A 13 -1.20 -0.16 15.86
C PRO A 13 -0.56 -1.38 15.19
N ALA A 14 -1.34 -2.15 14.41
CA ALA A 14 -0.86 -3.32 13.68
C ALA A 14 0.28 -2.96 12.72
N PHE A 15 0.15 -1.87 11.95
CA PHE A 15 1.18 -1.44 11.00
C PHE A 15 2.44 -0.94 11.68
N GLY A 16 2.32 -0.17 12.78
CA GLY A 16 3.48 0.28 13.56
C GLY A 16 4.32 -0.89 14.07
N HIS A 17 3.67 -1.94 14.56
CA HIS A 17 4.38 -3.13 15.01
C HIS A 17 4.93 -3.97 13.85
N LEU A 18 4.17 -4.13 12.78
CA LEU A 18 4.64 -4.79 11.57
C LEU A 18 5.94 -4.16 11.05
N PHE A 19 5.97 -2.83 10.96
CA PHE A 19 7.15 -2.09 10.54
C PHE A 19 8.35 -2.33 11.49
N SER A 20 8.13 -2.30 12.81
CA SER A 20 9.18 -2.59 13.80
C SER A 20 9.71 -4.00 13.69
N LEU A 21 8.85 -4.99 13.47
CA LEU A 21 9.25 -6.39 13.29
C LEU A 21 10.06 -6.60 12.00
N LEU A 22 9.67 -5.99 10.90
CA LEU A 22 10.43 -6.08 9.64
C LEU A 22 11.83 -5.47 9.80
N ASN A 23 11.92 -4.30 10.45
CA ASN A 23 13.20 -3.66 10.74
C ASN A 23 14.10 -4.48 11.69
N SER A 24 13.51 -5.34 12.53
CA SER A 24 14.31 -6.26 13.36
C SER A 24 14.90 -7.44 12.59
N GLY A 25 14.58 -7.58 11.29
CA GLY A 25 15.06 -8.68 10.46
C GLY A 25 14.38 -10.02 10.74
N VAL A 26 13.17 -10.02 11.30
CA VAL A 26 12.42 -11.23 11.69
C VAL A 26 12.22 -12.21 10.52
N ILE A 27 12.06 -11.71 9.29
CA ILE A 27 11.96 -12.52 8.08
C ILE A 27 13.23 -12.52 7.23
N GLY A 28 14.32 -11.97 7.74
CA GLY A 28 15.56 -11.77 6.98
C GLY A 28 15.51 -10.57 6.04
N GLU A 29 16.21 -10.64 4.92
CA GLU A 29 16.18 -9.62 3.87
C GLU A 29 14.86 -9.72 3.08
N ILE A 30 14.19 -8.59 2.85
CA ILE A 30 12.97 -8.56 2.04
C ILE A 30 13.33 -8.71 0.57
N VAL A 31 12.73 -9.69 -0.09
CA VAL A 31 12.95 -9.99 -1.52
C VAL A 31 11.72 -9.77 -2.38
N GLU A 32 10.52 -9.80 -1.78
CA GLU A 32 9.27 -9.57 -2.50
C GLU A 32 8.25 -8.85 -1.61
N VAL A 33 7.48 -7.92 -2.23
CA VAL A 33 6.27 -7.34 -1.65
C VAL A 33 5.14 -7.45 -2.66
N ASN A 34 4.01 -8.02 -2.24
CA ASN A 34 2.78 -8.09 -3.02
C ASN A 34 1.63 -7.46 -2.26
N ALA A 35 0.96 -6.47 -2.85
CA ALA A 35 -0.19 -5.80 -2.26
C ALA A 35 -1.37 -5.73 -3.25
N SER A 36 -2.58 -5.93 -2.75
CA SER A 36 -3.78 -5.88 -3.59
C SER A 36 -4.86 -5.01 -2.96
N VAL A 37 -5.40 -4.07 -3.73
CA VAL A 37 -6.54 -3.23 -3.34
C VAL A 37 -7.55 -3.21 -4.48
N THR A 38 -8.57 -4.03 -4.38
CA THR A 38 -9.58 -4.16 -5.44
C THR A 38 -10.99 -4.17 -4.87
N THR A 39 -11.87 -3.50 -5.57
CA THR A 39 -13.31 -3.45 -5.28
C THR A 39 -14.11 -3.63 -6.56
N LEU A 40 -15.34 -4.11 -6.46
CA LEU A 40 -16.30 -4.04 -7.56
C LEU A 40 -17.10 -2.75 -7.39
N THR A 41 -16.90 -1.82 -8.30
CA THR A 41 -17.56 -0.51 -8.32
C THR A 41 -18.64 -0.53 -9.41
N ASP A 42 -19.76 0.14 -9.15
CA ASP A 42 -20.82 0.33 -10.17
C ASP A 42 -20.24 0.96 -11.43
N GLU A 43 -20.64 0.44 -12.59
CA GLU A 43 -20.12 0.88 -13.90
C GLU A 43 -20.40 2.35 -14.22
N ASN A 44 -21.45 2.93 -13.61
CA ASN A 44 -21.83 4.33 -13.75
C ASN A 44 -21.21 5.23 -12.69
N SER A 45 -20.33 4.70 -11.85
CA SER A 45 -19.66 5.48 -10.82
C SER A 45 -18.72 6.52 -11.43
N ALA A 46 -18.70 7.72 -10.86
CA ALA A 46 -17.72 8.76 -11.20
C ALA A 46 -16.26 8.29 -11.08
N LYS A 47 -15.99 7.27 -10.27
CA LYS A 47 -14.68 6.64 -10.15
C LYS A 47 -14.21 5.90 -11.40
N LEU A 48 -15.13 5.58 -12.31
CA LEU A 48 -14.86 4.93 -13.61
C LEU A 48 -15.11 5.88 -14.79
N ASP A 49 -15.09 7.19 -14.56
CA ASP A 49 -15.29 8.21 -15.59
C ASP A 49 -14.05 9.13 -15.68
N SER A 50 -13.48 9.22 -16.86
CA SER A 50 -12.31 10.07 -17.16
C SER A 50 -12.57 11.57 -16.92
N LYS A 51 -13.82 12.02 -17.01
CA LYS A 51 -14.21 13.42 -16.73
C LYS A 51 -13.95 13.82 -15.26
N TYR A 52 -13.97 12.85 -14.37
CA TYR A 52 -13.72 13.06 -12.94
C TYR A 52 -12.33 12.57 -12.51
N PHE A 53 -11.43 12.37 -13.48
CA PHE A 53 -10.09 11.81 -13.23
C PHE A 53 -10.12 10.45 -12.54
N GLY A 54 -11.18 9.65 -12.80
CA GLY A 54 -11.35 8.32 -12.27
C GLY A 54 -10.28 7.34 -12.75
N GLY A 55 -10.37 6.11 -12.27
CA GLY A 55 -9.46 5.03 -12.58
C GLY A 55 -8.87 4.39 -11.33
N SER A 56 -8.54 3.11 -11.42
CA SER A 56 -8.05 2.36 -10.26
C SER A 56 -6.69 2.85 -9.75
N MET A 57 -5.83 3.34 -10.63
CA MET A 57 -4.56 3.97 -10.23
C MET A 57 -4.79 5.29 -9.49
N SER A 58 -5.67 6.16 -10.01
CA SER A 58 -6.00 7.44 -9.37
C SER A 58 -6.61 7.27 -7.99
N GLU A 59 -7.52 6.30 -7.83
CA GLU A 59 -8.29 6.09 -6.60
C GLU A 59 -7.53 5.28 -5.55
N ASN A 60 -6.75 4.28 -5.96
CA ASN A 60 -6.27 3.25 -5.04
C ASN A 60 -4.75 3.08 -4.99
N ALA A 61 -3.95 3.69 -5.87
CA ALA A 61 -2.50 3.41 -5.91
C ALA A 61 -1.75 3.85 -4.65
N CYS A 62 -2.21 4.90 -3.98
CA CYS A 62 -1.60 5.37 -2.74
C CYS A 62 -1.61 4.30 -1.62
N PHE A 63 -2.63 3.41 -1.62
CA PHE A 63 -2.72 2.35 -0.61
C PHE A 63 -1.52 1.39 -0.63
N PRO A 64 -1.17 0.76 -1.76
CA PRO A 64 -0.01 -0.13 -1.80
C PRO A 64 1.34 0.61 -1.88
N LEU A 65 1.41 1.80 -2.49
CA LEU A 65 2.67 2.54 -2.63
C LEU A 65 3.30 2.89 -1.28
N LEU A 66 2.48 3.29 -0.32
CA LEU A 66 2.98 3.71 0.98
C LEU A 66 3.74 2.59 1.72
N PRO A 67 3.18 1.38 1.98
CA PRO A 67 3.94 0.32 2.63
C PRO A 67 5.16 -0.11 1.80
N ILE A 68 5.08 -0.11 0.47
CA ILE A 68 6.22 -0.44 -0.39
C ILE A 68 7.38 0.52 -0.10
N PHE A 69 7.13 1.83 -0.10
CA PHE A 69 8.18 2.82 0.18
C PHE A 69 8.66 2.80 1.63
N LYS A 70 7.79 2.46 2.57
CA LYS A 70 8.17 2.25 3.98
C LYS A 70 9.14 1.07 4.16
N PHE A 71 8.94 -0.01 3.42
CA PHE A 71 9.76 -1.23 3.59
C PHE A 71 11.03 -1.23 2.75
N LEU A 72 10.98 -0.66 1.55
CA LEU A 72 12.07 -0.75 0.57
C LEU A 72 12.68 0.61 0.18
N GLY A 73 12.10 1.71 0.67
CA GLY A 73 12.49 3.06 0.29
C GLY A 73 11.97 3.47 -1.10
N THR A 74 12.26 4.71 -1.46
CA THR A 74 11.75 5.35 -2.69
C THR A 74 12.62 5.10 -3.93
N LYS A 75 13.81 4.51 -3.77
CA LYS A 75 14.79 4.34 -4.85
C LYS A 75 14.64 3.00 -5.57
N PHE A 76 13.68 2.90 -6.46
CA PHE A 76 13.52 1.76 -7.37
C PHE A 76 14.24 2.02 -8.70
N ARG A 77 14.56 0.96 -9.47
CA ARG A 77 15.26 1.02 -10.77
C ARG A 77 14.32 1.29 -11.94
N ASN A 78 13.17 0.62 -11.95
CA ASN A 78 12.14 0.83 -12.95
C ASN A 78 10.77 0.39 -12.42
N ILE A 79 9.74 0.83 -13.12
CA ILE A 79 8.35 0.42 -12.90
C ILE A 79 7.68 0.16 -14.25
N ASN A 80 6.86 -0.90 -14.31
CA ASN A 80 5.99 -1.22 -15.44
C ASN A 80 4.57 -1.40 -14.97
N PHE A 81 3.60 -0.96 -15.79
CA PHE A 81 2.18 -1.05 -15.50
C PHE A 81 1.47 -1.89 -16.57
N TYR A 82 0.61 -2.79 -16.16
CA TYR A 82 -0.23 -3.62 -17.01
C TYR A 82 -1.69 -3.31 -16.69
N SER A 83 -2.39 -2.64 -17.61
CA SER A 83 -3.67 -2.01 -17.34
C SER A 83 -4.77 -2.52 -18.25
N LYS A 84 -5.90 -2.92 -17.67
CA LYS A 84 -7.15 -3.14 -18.38
C LYS A 84 -7.96 -1.86 -18.37
N MET A 85 -8.18 -1.31 -19.57
CA MET A 85 -8.89 -0.05 -19.75
C MET A 85 -10.37 -0.26 -20.05
N LYS A 86 -11.21 0.69 -19.61
CA LYS A 86 -12.63 0.83 -20.01
C LYS A 86 -12.96 2.32 -19.96
N ASN A 87 -13.59 2.86 -21.02
CA ASN A 87 -14.00 4.28 -21.10
C ASN A 87 -12.85 5.26 -20.74
N ASP A 88 -11.67 5.02 -21.30
CA ASP A 88 -10.45 5.84 -21.10
C ASP A 88 -9.91 5.90 -19.66
N VAL A 89 -10.41 5.06 -18.77
CA VAL A 89 -9.86 4.88 -17.42
C VAL A 89 -9.41 3.43 -17.21
N ASP A 90 -8.48 3.23 -16.30
CA ASP A 90 -8.09 1.89 -15.92
C ASP A 90 -9.09 1.32 -14.89
N MET A 91 -9.70 0.20 -15.23
CA MET A 91 -10.53 -0.56 -14.30
C MET A 91 -9.74 -1.55 -13.46
N PHE A 92 -8.51 -1.85 -13.90
CA PHE A 92 -7.56 -2.69 -13.19
C PHE A 92 -6.15 -2.37 -13.68
N THR A 93 -5.22 -2.21 -12.76
CA THR A 93 -3.79 -2.05 -13.09
C THR A 93 -2.95 -2.89 -12.13
N LYS A 94 -2.03 -3.68 -12.69
CA LYS A 94 -0.93 -4.29 -11.96
C LYS A 94 0.35 -3.53 -12.25
N ALA A 95 1.01 -3.03 -11.19
CA ALA A 95 2.32 -2.41 -11.28
C ALA A 95 3.40 -3.35 -10.76
N VAL A 96 4.57 -3.35 -11.43
CA VAL A 96 5.73 -4.15 -11.04
C VAL A 96 6.94 -3.23 -10.93
N PHE A 97 7.54 -3.17 -9.75
CA PHE A 97 8.77 -2.43 -9.48
C PHE A 97 9.97 -3.38 -9.42
N ARG A 98 11.09 -2.92 -9.91
CA ARG A 98 12.37 -3.56 -9.70
C ARG A 98 13.25 -2.70 -8.80
N TYR A 99 13.62 -3.24 -7.64
CA TYR A 99 14.71 -2.75 -6.79
C TYR A 99 15.99 -3.54 -7.08
N ASP A 100 17.11 -3.16 -6.48
CA ASP A 100 18.37 -3.89 -6.66
C ASP A 100 18.33 -5.28 -6.00
N HIS A 101 17.59 -5.39 -4.90
CA HIS A 101 17.53 -6.58 -4.05
C HIS A 101 16.12 -7.16 -3.92
N ALA A 102 15.11 -6.53 -4.51
CA ALA A 102 13.72 -6.97 -4.38
C ALA A 102 12.90 -6.71 -5.65
N VAL A 103 11.86 -7.51 -5.83
CA VAL A 103 10.79 -7.27 -6.80
C VAL A 103 9.50 -7.00 -6.03
N VAL A 104 8.78 -5.98 -6.47
CA VAL A 104 7.51 -5.60 -5.86
C VAL A 104 6.42 -5.65 -6.90
N SER A 105 5.27 -6.15 -6.54
CA SER A 105 4.07 -5.94 -7.35
C SER A 105 2.93 -5.44 -6.48
N PHE A 106 2.14 -4.53 -7.04
CA PHE A 106 0.83 -4.25 -6.50
C PHE A 106 -0.24 -4.31 -7.58
N GLN A 107 -1.47 -4.50 -7.16
CA GLN A 107 -2.61 -4.45 -8.05
C GLN A 107 -3.74 -3.64 -7.44
N VAL A 108 -4.32 -2.77 -8.26
CA VAL A 108 -5.45 -1.94 -7.92
C VAL A 108 -6.58 -2.16 -8.92
N GLY A 109 -7.82 -2.11 -8.46
CA GLY A 109 -8.95 -2.36 -9.34
C GLY A 109 -10.26 -1.83 -8.81
N LEU A 110 -11.09 -1.29 -9.73
CA LEU A 110 -12.44 -0.82 -9.48
C LEU A 110 -13.50 -1.68 -10.21
N GLY A 111 -13.07 -2.57 -11.08
CA GLY A 111 -13.93 -3.47 -11.85
C GLY A 111 -13.49 -4.94 -11.83
N VAL A 112 -12.51 -5.25 -10.99
CA VAL A 112 -11.97 -6.59 -10.80
C VAL A 112 -11.84 -6.85 -9.30
N LYS A 113 -12.25 -8.02 -8.83
CA LYS A 113 -12.12 -8.43 -7.43
C LYS A 113 -11.03 -9.46 -7.28
N THR A 114 -10.08 -9.19 -6.38
CA THR A 114 -9.03 -10.11 -5.95
C THR A 114 -9.03 -10.23 -4.43
N GLU A 115 -8.21 -11.12 -3.88
CA GLU A 115 -7.91 -11.13 -2.45
C GLU A 115 -7.22 -9.81 -2.07
N GLY A 116 -7.76 -9.07 -1.11
CA GLY A 116 -7.23 -7.79 -0.64
C GLY A 116 -6.15 -7.98 0.42
N SER A 117 -5.13 -8.79 0.14
CA SER A 117 -4.03 -9.13 1.07
C SER A 117 -2.76 -8.35 0.79
N LEU A 118 -1.87 -8.32 1.79
CA LEU A 118 -0.49 -7.87 1.66
C LEU A 118 0.43 -9.00 2.11
N THR A 119 1.40 -9.35 1.26
CA THR A 119 2.42 -10.35 1.55
C THR A 119 3.79 -9.72 1.39
N ILE A 120 4.68 -9.95 2.37
CA ILE A 120 6.06 -9.49 2.37
C ILE A 120 6.95 -10.70 2.59
N ALA A 121 7.64 -11.15 1.55
CA ALA A 121 8.50 -12.31 1.59
C ALA A 121 9.97 -11.92 1.82
N GLY A 122 10.62 -12.68 2.68
CA GLY A 122 12.03 -12.50 3.02
C GLY A 122 12.79 -13.83 2.97
N THR A 123 14.10 -13.75 3.25
CA THR A 123 15.01 -14.91 3.15
C THR A 123 14.85 -15.93 4.27
N LYS A 124 14.10 -15.62 5.34
CA LYS A 124 13.88 -16.50 6.50
C LYS A 124 12.42 -16.84 6.76
N GLY A 125 11.49 -16.16 6.08
CA GLY A 125 10.06 -16.34 6.26
C GLY A 125 9.29 -15.24 5.55
N TYR A 126 8.00 -15.14 5.80
CA TYR A 126 7.18 -14.11 5.21
C TYR A 126 6.12 -13.59 6.17
N VAL A 127 5.67 -12.36 5.93
CA VAL A 127 4.51 -11.77 6.61
C VAL A 127 3.30 -11.91 5.70
N TYR A 128 2.18 -12.30 6.26
CA TYR A 128 0.88 -12.30 5.64
C TYR A 128 -0.08 -11.41 6.42
N VAL A 129 -0.63 -10.40 5.73
CA VAL A 129 -1.68 -9.53 6.25
C VAL A 129 -2.95 -9.83 5.46
N PRO A 130 -3.99 -10.38 6.09
CA PRO A 130 -5.21 -10.79 5.39
C PRO A 130 -6.06 -9.60 4.93
N ALA A 131 -7.02 -9.91 4.08
CA ALA A 131 -7.98 -8.94 3.58
C ALA A 131 -8.97 -8.47 4.67
N PRO A 132 -9.31 -7.18 4.70
CA PRO A 132 -8.71 -6.08 3.93
C PRO A 132 -7.44 -5.58 4.64
N TRP A 133 -6.28 -5.81 4.06
CA TRP A 133 -4.99 -5.54 4.71
C TRP A 133 -4.84 -4.07 5.16
N TRP A 134 -5.48 -3.13 4.50
CA TRP A 134 -5.43 -1.70 4.85
C TRP A 134 -6.28 -1.33 6.08
N LYS A 135 -7.11 -2.25 6.58
CA LYS A 135 -7.91 -2.12 7.82
C LYS A 135 -7.69 -3.33 8.74
N THR A 136 -6.52 -3.95 8.70
CA THR A 136 -6.28 -5.16 9.48
C THR A 136 -6.08 -4.85 10.96
N ASP A 137 -6.55 -5.75 11.79
CA ASP A 137 -6.31 -5.80 13.23
C ASP A 137 -5.33 -6.92 13.61
N TYR A 138 -4.86 -7.70 12.64
CA TYR A 138 -3.85 -8.73 12.86
C TYR A 138 -3.01 -9.00 11.62
N PHE A 139 -1.83 -9.60 11.84
CA PHE A 139 -0.99 -10.16 10.80
C PHE A 139 -0.28 -11.42 11.31
N GLU A 140 0.28 -12.18 10.40
CA GLU A 140 1.01 -13.41 10.69
C GLU A 140 2.44 -13.32 10.16
N VAL A 141 3.40 -13.78 10.97
CA VAL A 141 4.75 -14.10 10.52
C VAL A 141 4.83 -15.61 10.36
N ARG A 142 5.15 -16.05 9.17
CA ARG A 142 5.16 -17.47 8.79
C ARG A 142 6.54 -17.90 8.33
N TYR A 143 6.92 -19.09 8.72
CA TYR A 143 8.21 -19.70 8.44
C TYR A 143 8.01 -21.04 7.72
N GLU A 144 9.11 -21.61 7.19
CA GLU A 144 9.10 -22.95 6.60
C GLU A 144 8.61 -24.00 7.61
N ASP A 145 9.16 -23.99 8.84
CA ASP A 145 8.61 -24.78 9.95
C ASP A 145 7.43 -24.02 10.58
N GLN A 146 6.22 -24.54 10.36
CA GLN A 146 4.97 -23.94 10.82
C GLN A 146 4.87 -23.84 12.35
N ASN A 147 5.65 -24.60 13.12
CA ASN A 147 5.69 -24.50 14.58
C ASN A 147 6.19 -23.14 15.07
N TYR A 148 6.94 -22.42 14.25
CA TYR A 148 7.43 -21.06 14.56
C TYR A 148 6.50 -19.96 14.09
N ASN A 149 5.38 -20.25 13.43
CA ASN A 149 4.42 -19.27 12.98
C ASN A 149 3.84 -18.47 14.14
N LYS A 150 3.73 -17.18 13.97
CA LYS A 150 3.23 -16.26 14.99
C LYS A 150 2.12 -15.39 14.43
N LYS A 151 1.05 -15.23 15.22
CA LYS A 151 -0.04 -14.29 14.95
C LYS A 151 0.04 -13.12 15.93
N TYR A 152 -0.12 -11.91 15.41
CA TYR A 152 -0.08 -10.67 16.18
C TYR A 152 -1.42 -9.96 16.04
N PHE A 153 -2.10 -9.75 17.15
CA PHE A 153 -3.43 -9.12 17.19
C PHE A 153 -3.34 -7.74 17.81
N TYR A 154 -3.92 -6.75 17.14
CA TYR A 154 -3.96 -5.35 17.54
C TYR A 154 -5.36 -4.78 17.33
N PRO A 155 -6.34 -5.21 18.14
CA PRO A 155 -7.70 -4.69 17.99
C PRO A 155 -7.70 -3.17 18.11
N TYR A 156 -8.32 -2.50 17.17
CA TYR A 156 -8.50 -1.07 17.22
C TYR A 156 -9.98 -0.72 17.34
N VAL A 157 -10.26 0.45 17.93
CA VAL A 157 -11.63 0.90 18.17
C VAL A 157 -12.05 1.87 17.09
N GLY A 158 -13.18 1.60 16.44
CA GLY A 158 -13.77 2.44 15.40
C GLY A 158 -13.10 2.26 14.04
N GLU A 159 -13.22 3.27 13.18
CA GLU A 159 -12.78 3.26 11.77
C GLU A 159 -11.28 3.62 11.58
N GLY A 160 -10.51 3.78 12.65
CA GLY A 160 -9.10 4.17 12.58
C GLY A 160 -8.86 5.70 12.55
N LEU A 161 -9.83 6.52 12.17
CA LEU A 161 -9.72 7.99 12.08
C LEU A 161 -9.26 8.63 13.40
N ARG A 162 -9.63 8.07 14.52
CA ARG A 162 -9.18 8.54 15.85
C ARG A 162 -7.66 8.56 16.02
N TYR A 163 -6.96 7.61 15.42
CA TYR A 163 -5.50 7.53 15.49
C TYR A 163 -4.86 8.63 14.63
N GLU A 164 -5.42 8.88 13.45
CA GLU A 164 -5.00 9.97 12.58
C GLU A 164 -5.20 11.33 13.25
N ILE A 165 -6.40 11.58 13.80
CA ILE A 165 -6.70 12.82 14.53
C ILE A 165 -5.72 13.01 15.69
N LYS A 166 -5.43 11.95 16.45
CA LYS A 166 -4.46 12.01 17.54
C LYS A 166 -3.08 12.40 17.03
N ASP A 167 -2.57 11.75 15.98
CA ASP A 167 -1.26 12.04 15.41
C ASP A 167 -1.20 13.48 14.87
N PHE A 168 -2.26 13.95 14.23
CA PHE A 168 -2.38 15.33 13.74
C PHE A 168 -2.35 16.36 14.88
N VAL A 169 -3.14 16.12 15.95
CA VAL A 169 -3.16 17.00 17.12
C VAL A 169 -1.79 17.03 17.80
N VAL A 170 -1.12 15.88 17.96
CA VAL A 170 0.23 15.82 18.53
C VAL A 170 1.21 16.60 17.66
N ALA A 171 1.13 16.49 16.33
CA ALA A 171 1.99 17.24 15.42
C ALA A 171 1.82 18.76 15.57
N ILE A 172 0.58 19.25 15.76
CA ILE A 172 0.30 20.67 16.01
C ILE A 172 0.86 21.10 17.37
N LEU A 173 0.61 20.33 18.42
CA LEU A 173 1.00 20.69 19.78
C LEU A 173 2.53 20.64 20.02
N THR A 174 3.26 19.93 19.17
CA THR A 174 4.72 19.79 19.26
C THR A 174 5.48 20.67 18.25
N ASP A 175 4.83 21.69 17.67
CA ASP A 175 5.42 22.61 16.68
C ASP A 175 6.12 21.89 15.51
N GLY A 176 5.56 20.75 15.09
CA GLY A 176 6.12 19.93 14.01
C GLY A 176 7.32 19.07 14.41
N TYR A 177 7.68 18.99 15.70
CA TYR A 177 8.67 18.02 16.19
C TYR A 177 8.19 16.57 16.11
N TYR A 178 6.87 16.37 15.99
CA TYR A 178 6.32 15.07 15.70
C TYR A 178 6.39 14.82 14.19
N PHE A 179 7.28 13.93 13.79
CA PHE A 179 7.42 13.56 12.39
C PHE A 179 6.11 12.94 11.88
N SER A 180 5.58 13.50 10.79
CA SER A 180 4.56 12.79 10.01
C SER A 180 5.06 11.37 9.72
N LYS A 181 4.24 10.37 9.96
CA LYS A 181 4.58 8.97 9.66
C LYS A 181 4.88 8.76 8.18
N VAL A 182 4.40 9.66 7.31
CA VAL A 182 4.74 9.71 5.89
C VAL A 182 5.72 10.85 5.67
N SER A 183 6.91 10.54 5.18
CA SER A 183 7.92 11.56 4.88
C SER A 183 7.56 12.36 3.62
N LYS A 184 8.14 13.55 3.49
CA LYS A 184 8.00 14.37 2.29
C LYS A 184 8.48 13.62 1.03
N GLU A 185 9.56 12.85 1.15
CA GLU A 185 10.13 12.07 0.04
C GLU A 185 9.16 10.97 -0.42
N GLU A 186 8.53 10.24 0.52
CA GLU A 186 7.53 9.22 0.20
C GLU A 186 6.31 9.83 -0.49
N ASN A 187 5.80 10.97 0.01
CA ASN A 187 4.68 11.68 -0.62
C ASN A 187 4.99 12.13 -2.05
N LEU A 188 6.17 12.71 -2.26
CA LEU A 188 6.60 13.15 -3.60
C LEU A 188 6.75 11.96 -4.55
N MET A 189 7.33 10.85 -4.08
CA MET A 189 7.50 9.66 -4.90
C MET A 189 6.17 8.99 -5.25
N MET A 190 5.19 8.98 -4.34
CA MET A 190 3.84 8.49 -4.68
C MET A 190 3.19 9.32 -5.79
N ALA A 191 3.32 10.65 -5.73
CA ALA A 191 2.82 11.54 -6.78
C ALA A 191 3.56 11.32 -8.11
N GLU A 192 4.89 11.14 -8.05
CA GLU A 192 5.72 10.87 -9.23
C GLU A 192 5.34 9.54 -9.92
N VAL A 193 5.08 8.49 -9.16
CA VAL A 193 4.60 7.21 -9.72
C VAL A 193 3.25 7.37 -10.41
N GLN A 194 2.33 8.15 -9.83
CA GLN A 194 1.05 8.45 -10.46
C GLN A 194 1.24 9.29 -11.74
N GLU A 195 2.14 10.27 -11.73
CA GLU A 195 2.47 11.06 -12.91
C GLU A 195 3.07 10.20 -14.03
N ILE A 196 4.02 9.31 -13.71
CA ILE A 196 4.59 8.34 -14.67
C ILE A 196 3.48 7.55 -15.36
N TYR A 197 2.49 7.08 -14.58
CA TYR A 197 1.34 6.35 -15.09
C TYR A 197 0.46 7.22 -16.00
N ILE A 198 0.07 8.42 -15.55
CA ILE A 198 -0.78 9.35 -16.31
C ILE A 198 -0.13 9.75 -17.64
N LEU A 199 1.19 9.94 -17.66
CA LEU A 199 1.95 10.23 -18.86
C LEU A 199 2.11 9.01 -19.80
N GLY A 200 1.53 7.86 -19.44
CA GLY A 200 1.60 6.63 -20.24
C GLY A 200 2.99 5.99 -20.32
N LYS A 201 3.91 6.38 -19.45
CA LYS A 201 5.26 5.82 -19.43
C LYS A 201 5.23 4.39 -18.86
N ASN A 202 5.75 3.43 -19.64
CA ASN A 202 5.80 2.00 -19.28
C ASN A 202 4.41 1.40 -18.98
N VAL A 203 3.35 1.91 -19.61
CA VAL A 203 1.98 1.42 -19.47
C VAL A 203 1.64 0.51 -20.66
N TYR A 204 1.37 -0.74 -20.36
CA TYR A 204 0.96 -1.77 -21.33
C TYR A 204 -0.53 -2.04 -21.16
N LYS A 205 -1.30 -1.73 -22.20
CA LYS A 205 -2.75 -1.96 -22.23
C LYS A 205 -3.04 -3.41 -22.59
N LEU A 206 -3.92 -4.05 -21.80
CA LEU A 206 -4.40 -5.43 -21.99
C LEU A 206 -5.68 -5.45 -22.81
#